data_70e6e86befa0a533d2ef905932c9e20c
#
_entry.id   70e6e86befa0a533d2ef905932c9e20c
#
_cell.length_a   1.000
_cell.length_b   1.000
_cell.length_c   1.000
_cell.angle_alpha   90.00
_cell.angle_beta   90.00
_cell.angle_gamma   90.00
#
_symmetry.space_group_name_H-M   'P 1'
#
loop_
_entity.id
_entity.type
_entity.pdbx_description
1 polymer ?
#
loop_
_entity_poly.entity_id
_entity_poly.type
_entity_poly.pdbx_seq_one_letter_code
_entity_poly.pdbx_strand_id
1 'polypeptide(L)'
;MPSASTLRRTTVLTAVAATALVGVAACGSSTGSTGAASTTKQSPSQALHTGYDGLSASSALTFTLKLDATKAQFEALNKADGDAPGDASDAEAETAVLGGSVVLATKTSDKSFGAAASDPKEMADTAFGVAVNAGDSPDLVQLAYVGPNLFARANVSKLASYSPGGQAEVQQFASSGAAAKYPFVTAAVNGGWLKLNLPDVLSFANGVAPGKVPTVTPSQIIGLQAALSKVFTSDLTVTRTAADPTLGDHLVLTGDTAKVGADLVTALKSSLASLPGASSLFAKANTAELASKQVSVDTYVNSGAIDAVKLNLTQFFSPAEKAAVANAPVDLELDIARSASVPAPASATTVTTAQIIGLFEAISGESASASGTSFVRRTS
;
A
#
# COMPACT_ATOMS: atom_id res chain seq x y z
N MET A 1 -1.24 5.21 23.21
CA MET A 1 -1.65 5.86 21.94
C MET A 1 -0.38 6.29 21.24
N PRO A 2 -0.15 5.93 19.97
CA PRO A 2 1.06 6.39 19.29
C PRO A 2 1.13 7.92 19.31
N SER A 3 2.34 8.46 19.54
CA SER A 3 2.53 9.90 19.62
C SER A 3 2.12 10.57 18.31
N ALA A 4 1.68 11.84 18.37
CA ALA A 4 1.28 12.60 17.19
C ALA A 4 2.42 12.74 16.16
N SER A 5 3.68 12.62 16.58
CA SER A 5 4.88 12.60 15.74
C SER A 5 4.98 11.31 14.91
N THR A 6 4.70 10.15 15.50
CA THR A 6 4.69 8.86 14.82
C THR A 6 3.60 8.82 13.73
N LEU A 7 2.40 9.35 14.02
CA LEU A 7 1.32 9.42 13.02
C LEU A 7 1.66 10.34 11.83
N ARG A 8 2.31 11.49 12.06
CA ARG A 8 2.73 12.40 10.98
C ARG A 8 3.77 11.77 10.07
N ARG A 9 4.71 11.01 10.63
CA ARG A 9 5.75 10.31 9.85
C ARG A 9 5.19 9.17 9.02
N THR A 10 4.27 8.39 9.59
CA THR A 10 3.61 7.28 8.88
C THR A 10 2.82 7.80 7.68
N THR A 11 2.19 8.97 7.77
CA THR A 11 1.39 9.54 6.67
C THR A 11 2.27 10.00 5.51
N VAL A 12 3.44 10.59 5.77
CA VAL A 12 4.39 11.00 4.72
C VAL A 12 5.02 9.77 4.04
N LEU A 13 5.40 8.77 4.83
CA LEU A 13 5.97 7.51 4.35
C LEU A 13 5.00 6.72 3.47
N THR A 14 3.71 6.67 3.85
CA THR A 14 2.68 5.96 3.06
C THR A 14 2.43 6.64 1.72
N ALA A 15 2.50 7.97 1.67
CA ALA A 15 2.31 8.73 0.43
C ALA A 15 3.45 8.51 -0.58
N VAL A 16 4.71 8.47 -0.12
CA VAL A 16 5.88 8.25 -0.99
C VAL A 16 5.93 6.81 -1.49
N ALA A 17 5.61 5.82 -0.65
CA ALA A 17 5.58 4.42 -1.04
C ALA A 17 4.46 4.11 -2.04
N ALA A 18 3.27 4.69 -1.85
CA ALA A 18 2.15 4.52 -2.78
C ALA A 18 2.46 5.09 -4.17
N THR A 19 3.26 6.14 -4.25
CA THR A 19 3.63 6.77 -5.52
C THR A 19 4.66 5.98 -6.32
N ALA A 20 5.60 5.32 -5.67
CA ALA A 20 6.52 4.41 -6.35
C ALA A 20 5.78 3.20 -6.97
N LEU A 21 4.75 2.70 -6.29
CA LEU A 21 3.95 1.55 -6.73
C LEU A 21 3.06 1.85 -7.94
N VAL A 22 2.46 3.04 -8.02
CA VAL A 22 1.58 3.42 -9.14
C VAL A 22 2.40 3.72 -10.41
N GLY A 23 3.62 4.23 -10.27
CA GLY A 23 4.50 4.53 -11.41
C GLY A 23 4.90 3.30 -12.23
N VAL A 24 5.00 2.15 -11.59
CA VAL A 24 5.48 0.90 -12.21
C VAL A 24 4.48 0.30 -13.21
N ALA A 25 3.18 0.42 -12.94
CA ALA A 25 2.15 -0.10 -13.87
C ALA A 25 1.95 0.79 -15.11
N ALA A 26 2.61 1.93 -15.18
CA ALA A 26 2.20 3.04 -16.03
C ALA A 26 3.11 3.34 -17.22
N CYS A 27 4.30 2.78 -17.32
CA CYS A 27 5.26 3.11 -18.39
C CYS A 27 5.43 1.94 -19.36
N GLY A 28 4.67 1.87 -20.42
CA GLY A 28 4.89 0.85 -21.44
C GLY A 28 4.12 1.09 -22.73
N SER A 29 4.71 1.82 -23.63
CA SER A 29 4.42 1.71 -25.05
C SER A 29 5.69 1.93 -25.87
N SER A 30 6.57 0.93 -25.89
CA SER A 30 7.55 0.79 -26.96
C SER A 30 7.60 -0.66 -27.42
N THR A 31 7.20 -0.86 -28.66
CA THR A 31 7.34 -2.11 -29.39
C THR A 31 8.81 -2.42 -29.60
N GLY A 32 9.31 -3.50 -28.99
CA GLY A 32 10.51 -4.13 -29.50
C GLY A 32 11.58 -4.52 -28.49
N SER A 33 11.85 -5.77 -28.52
CA SER A 33 13.05 -6.47 -28.05
C SER A 33 12.90 -7.34 -26.80
N THR A 34 12.55 -8.58 -27.04
CA THR A 34 12.61 -9.70 -26.08
C THR A 34 14.06 -10.22 -25.95
N GLY A 35 14.93 -9.45 -25.37
CA GLY A 35 16.27 -9.91 -25.03
C GLY A 35 16.69 -9.28 -23.70
N ALA A 36 17.14 -10.08 -22.74
CA ALA A 36 17.77 -9.59 -21.52
C ALA A 36 19.04 -8.80 -21.89
N ALA A 37 18.86 -7.52 -22.27
CA ALA A 37 19.95 -6.64 -22.64
C ALA A 37 20.67 -6.20 -21.36
N SER A 38 22.00 -6.41 -21.33
CA SER A 38 22.85 -5.82 -20.29
C SER A 38 22.70 -4.29 -20.34
N THR A 39 22.16 -3.70 -19.28
CA THR A 39 21.92 -2.25 -19.19
C THR A 39 23.20 -1.44 -19.02
N THR A 40 24.32 -2.08 -18.69
CA THR A 40 25.60 -1.40 -18.38
C THR A 40 26.19 -0.55 -19.51
N LYS A 41 25.81 -0.80 -20.76
CA LYS A 41 26.22 0.01 -21.94
C LYS A 41 25.26 1.14 -22.29
N GLN A 42 24.08 1.18 -21.66
CA GLN A 42 23.07 2.20 -21.90
C GLN A 42 23.35 3.44 -21.05
N SER A 43 22.81 4.61 -21.41
CA SER A 43 22.79 5.74 -20.50
C SER A 43 21.96 5.40 -19.24
N PRO A 44 22.20 6.05 -18.10
CA PRO A 44 21.42 5.78 -16.88
C PRO A 44 19.91 5.89 -17.09
N SER A 45 19.45 6.93 -17.80
CA SER A 45 18.02 7.11 -18.11
C SER A 45 17.48 6.01 -19.03
N GLN A 46 18.26 5.54 -20.02
CA GLN A 46 17.86 4.42 -20.86
C GLN A 46 17.79 3.10 -20.08
N ALA A 47 18.73 2.86 -19.16
CA ALA A 47 18.72 1.69 -18.30
C ALA A 47 17.47 1.67 -17.39
N LEU A 48 17.13 2.82 -16.82
CA LEU A 48 15.91 2.99 -16.04
C LEU A 48 14.67 2.70 -16.90
N HIS A 49 14.60 3.25 -18.11
CA HIS A 49 13.48 3.01 -19.02
C HIS A 49 13.36 1.53 -19.40
N THR A 50 14.47 0.87 -19.71
CA THR A 50 14.51 -0.58 -19.96
C THR A 50 13.99 -1.35 -18.75
N GLY A 51 14.32 -0.92 -17.52
CA GLY A 51 13.83 -1.51 -16.29
C GLY A 51 12.30 -1.43 -16.15
N TYR A 52 11.69 -0.30 -16.48
CA TYR A 52 10.24 -0.12 -16.52
C TYR A 52 9.57 -0.94 -17.62
N ASP A 53 10.17 -0.99 -18.81
CA ASP A 53 9.66 -1.80 -19.91
C ASP A 53 9.62 -3.29 -19.54
N GLY A 54 10.64 -3.76 -18.82
CA GLY A 54 10.69 -5.13 -18.29
C GLY A 54 9.56 -5.45 -17.32
N LEU A 55 9.16 -4.50 -16.47
CA LEU A 55 7.98 -4.67 -15.61
C LEU A 55 6.68 -4.69 -16.43
N SER A 56 6.54 -3.78 -17.39
CA SER A 56 5.39 -3.71 -18.27
C SER A 56 5.21 -4.97 -19.14
N ALA A 57 6.32 -5.62 -19.50
CA ALA A 57 6.32 -6.87 -20.25
C ALA A 57 5.89 -8.09 -19.41
N SER A 58 5.85 -7.96 -18.10
CA SER A 58 5.42 -9.04 -17.20
C SER A 58 3.90 -9.19 -17.19
N SER A 59 3.41 -10.40 -16.92
CA SER A 59 1.98 -10.68 -16.69
C SER A 59 1.64 -10.85 -15.21
N ALA A 60 2.66 -10.88 -14.34
CA ALA A 60 2.50 -11.03 -12.92
C ALA A 60 3.63 -10.27 -12.18
N LEU A 61 3.28 -9.51 -11.16
CA LEU A 61 4.22 -8.76 -10.32
C LEU A 61 3.86 -8.93 -8.85
N THR A 62 4.89 -9.06 -8.03
CA THR A 62 4.77 -8.95 -6.58
C THR A 62 5.70 -7.84 -6.10
N PHE A 63 5.15 -6.91 -5.34
CA PHE A 63 5.85 -5.82 -4.68
C PHE A 63 5.87 -6.10 -3.18
N THR A 64 7.04 -6.16 -2.59
CA THR A 64 7.20 -6.36 -1.14
C THR A 64 7.86 -5.13 -0.55
N LEU A 65 7.09 -4.36 0.20
CA LEU A 65 7.56 -3.17 0.92
C LEU A 65 7.91 -3.58 2.35
N LYS A 66 9.13 -3.27 2.77
CA LYS A 66 9.64 -3.55 4.13
C LYS A 66 10.49 -2.39 4.63
N LEU A 67 10.59 -2.28 5.95
CA LEU A 67 11.53 -1.38 6.62
C LEU A 67 12.81 -2.17 6.93
N ASP A 68 13.93 -1.74 6.34
CA ASP A 68 15.25 -2.26 6.68
C ASP A 68 15.86 -1.36 7.76
N ALA A 69 15.62 -1.74 8.99
CA ALA A 69 16.12 -1.09 10.19
C ALA A 69 16.35 -2.14 11.29
N THR A 70 17.38 -1.94 12.08
CA THR A 70 17.61 -2.78 13.27
C THR A 70 16.75 -2.30 14.44
N LYS A 71 16.47 -3.21 15.38
CA LYS A 71 15.79 -2.87 16.63
C LYS A 71 16.51 -1.74 17.38
N ALA A 72 17.83 -1.79 17.45
CA ALA A 72 18.64 -0.75 18.12
C ALA A 72 18.48 0.63 17.48
N GLN A 73 18.39 0.70 16.14
CA GLN A 73 18.13 1.96 15.43
C GLN A 73 16.72 2.49 15.74
N PHE A 74 15.72 1.62 15.76
CA PHE A 74 14.33 2.00 16.05
C PHE A 74 14.19 2.54 17.49
N GLU A 75 14.74 1.82 18.47
CA GLU A 75 14.78 2.26 19.87
C GLU A 75 15.53 3.59 20.06
N ALA A 76 16.65 3.78 19.35
CA ALA A 76 17.41 5.02 19.39
C ALA A 76 16.62 6.20 18.80
N LEU A 77 15.83 5.98 17.72
CA LEU A 77 14.97 7.00 17.13
C LEU A 77 13.82 7.38 18.07
N ASN A 78 13.14 6.40 18.68
CA ASN A 78 12.09 6.65 19.66
C ASN A 78 12.60 7.48 20.84
N LYS A 79 13.79 7.13 21.35
CA LYS A 79 14.44 7.90 22.42
C LYS A 79 14.81 9.31 22.00
N ALA A 80 15.29 9.51 20.77
CA ALA A 80 15.63 10.84 20.23
C ALA A 80 14.39 11.74 20.07
N ASP A 81 13.22 11.13 19.84
CA ASP A 81 11.92 11.82 19.77
C ASP A 81 11.33 12.14 21.15
N GLY A 82 11.96 11.66 22.22
CA GLY A 82 11.51 11.88 23.59
C GLY A 82 10.44 10.90 24.06
N ASP A 83 10.22 9.82 23.31
CA ASP A 83 9.30 8.77 23.73
C ASP A 83 9.94 7.98 24.89
N ALA A 84 9.18 7.74 25.95
CA ALA A 84 9.61 6.89 27.05
C ALA A 84 9.73 5.43 26.55
N PRO A 85 10.61 4.61 27.15
CA PRO A 85 10.62 3.18 26.87
C PRO A 85 9.23 2.61 27.05
N GLY A 86 8.72 1.95 25.99
CA GLY A 86 7.39 1.40 25.98
C GLY A 86 7.22 0.20 26.90
N ASP A 87 5.98 -0.19 27.11
CA ASP A 87 5.63 -1.43 27.81
C ASP A 87 5.77 -2.67 26.87
N ALA A 88 5.35 -3.83 27.32
CA ALA A 88 5.46 -5.07 26.54
C ALA A 88 4.66 -5.01 25.22
N SER A 89 3.55 -4.27 25.16
CA SER A 89 2.73 -4.11 23.96
C SER A 89 3.45 -3.26 22.90
N ASP A 90 4.21 -2.27 23.33
CA ASP A 90 5.04 -1.47 22.42
C ASP A 90 6.19 -2.29 21.82
N ALA A 91 6.79 -3.20 22.61
CA ALA A 91 7.84 -4.10 22.11
C ALA A 91 7.30 -5.12 21.08
N GLU A 92 6.05 -5.61 21.26
CA GLU A 92 5.40 -6.46 20.26
C GLU A 92 5.08 -5.68 18.98
N ALA A 93 4.55 -4.46 19.11
CA ALA A 93 4.27 -3.59 17.96
C ALA A 93 5.56 -3.23 17.21
N GLU A 94 6.65 -2.97 17.93
CA GLU A 94 7.98 -2.74 17.34
C GLU A 94 8.46 -3.95 16.52
N THR A 95 8.37 -5.15 17.10
CA THR A 95 8.73 -6.41 16.42
C THR A 95 7.87 -6.61 15.17
N ALA A 96 6.58 -6.28 15.24
CA ALA A 96 5.67 -6.38 14.11
C ALA A 96 6.09 -5.47 12.95
N VAL A 97 6.54 -4.26 13.25
CA VAL A 97 6.96 -3.27 12.23
C VAL A 97 8.31 -3.61 11.62
N LEU A 98 9.30 -3.94 12.45
CA LEU A 98 10.67 -4.17 11.99
C LEU A 98 10.83 -5.44 11.15
N GLY A 99 10.08 -6.49 11.45
CA GLY A 99 10.06 -7.72 10.65
C GLY A 99 8.87 -7.80 9.70
N GLY A 100 8.06 -6.74 9.66
CA GLY A 100 6.84 -6.69 8.87
C GLY A 100 7.09 -6.35 7.41
N SER A 101 6.09 -6.68 6.58
CA SER A 101 6.07 -6.26 5.19
C SER A 101 4.64 -6.06 4.68
N VAL A 102 4.50 -5.21 3.67
CA VAL A 102 3.28 -5.10 2.88
C VAL A 102 3.57 -5.69 1.51
N VAL A 103 2.84 -6.73 1.16
CA VAL A 103 2.98 -7.42 -0.13
C VAL A 103 1.79 -7.07 -1.00
N LEU A 104 2.07 -6.55 -2.19
CA LEU A 104 1.09 -6.30 -3.22
C LEU A 104 1.37 -7.25 -4.38
N ALA A 105 0.39 -8.08 -4.73
CA ALA A 105 0.49 -9.00 -5.85
C ALA A 105 -0.53 -8.62 -6.92
N THR A 106 -0.14 -8.61 -8.18
CA THR A 106 -1.04 -8.37 -9.29
C THR A 106 -0.75 -9.31 -10.43
N LYS A 107 -1.79 -9.79 -11.09
CA LYS A 107 -1.68 -10.74 -12.20
C LYS A 107 -2.78 -10.47 -13.21
N THR A 108 -2.41 -10.33 -14.47
CA THR A 108 -3.33 -10.34 -15.61
C THR A 108 -3.70 -11.79 -15.99
N SER A 109 -4.75 -11.98 -16.76
CA SER A 109 -5.14 -13.33 -17.19
C SER A 109 -4.14 -13.95 -18.17
N ASP A 110 -3.93 -13.31 -19.32
CA ASP A 110 -3.15 -13.88 -20.42
C ASP A 110 -2.12 -12.94 -21.04
N LYS A 111 -2.22 -11.62 -20.82
CA LYS A 111 -1.38 -10.60 -21.46
C LYS A 111 -0.39 -10.00 -20.48
N SER A 112 0.65 -9.35 -21.01
CA SER A 112 1.50 -8.47 -20.20
C SER A 112 0.73 -7.24 -19.71
N PHE A 113 1.19 -6.60 -18.63
CA PHE A 113 0.55 -5.39 -18.10
C PHE A 113 0.46 -4.28 -19.14
N GLY A 114 1.50 -4.07 -19.95
CA GLY A 114 1.48 -3.08 -21.02
C GLY A 114 0.41 -3.35 -22.07
N ALA A 115 0.19 -4.61 -22.46
CA ALA A 115 -0.86 -4.99 -23.38
C ALA A 115 -2.25 -4.98 -22.74
N ALA A 116 -2.38 -5.41 -21.50
CA ALA A 116 -3.63 -5.41 -20.74
C ALA A 116 -4.16 -4.00 -20.49
N ALA A 117 -3.29 -3.01 -20.28
CA ALA A 117 -3.68 -1.62 -20.08
C ALA A 117 -4.53 -1.04 -21.22
N SER A 118 -4.39 -1.59 -22.44
CA SER A 118 -5.17 -1.19 -23.63
C SER A 118 -6.40 -2.05 -23.85
N ASP A 119 -6.65 -3.08 -23.04
CA ASP A 119 -7.77 -4.02 -23.17
C ASP A 119 -8.68 -3.99 -21.93
N PRO A 120 -9.89 -3.39 -22.05
CA PRO A 120 -10.81 -3.28 -20.90
C PRO A 120 -11.20 -4.63 -20.29
N LYS A 121 -11.23 -5.71 -21.08
CA LYS A 121 -11.56 -7.05 -20.58
C LYS A 121 -10.42 -7.59 -19.73
N GLU A 122 -9.18 -7.52 -20.22
CA GLU A 122 -7.99 -7.94 -19.46
C GLU A 122 -7.85 -7.16 -18.16
N MET A 123 -8.13 -5.85 -18.19
CA MET A 123 -8.15 -5.02 -16.99
C MET A 123 -9.20 -5.47 -15.98
N ALA A 124 -10.39 -5.84 -16.43
CA ALA A 124 -11.45 -6.36 -15.56
C ALA A 124 -11.13 -7.73 -14.98
N ASP A 125 -10.36 -8.55 -15.70
CA ASP A 125 -9.94 -9.90 -15.31
C ASP A 125 -8.63 -9.90 -14.50
N THR A 126 -8.00 -8.73 -14.31
CA THR A 126 -6.79 -8.61 -13.50
C THR A 126 -7.06 -8.93 -12.04
N ALA A 127 -6.33 -9.90 -11.51
CA ALA A 127 -6.38 -10.23 -10.10
C ALA A 127 -5.41 -9.34 -9.29
N PHE A 128 -5.81 -8.99 -8.09
CA PHE A 128 -5.02 -8.16 -7.19
C PHE A 128 -5.07 -8.72 -5.77
N GLY A 129 -3.92 -8.75 -5.10
CA GLY A 129 -3.79 -9.22 -3.73
C GLY A 129 -2.98 -8.24 -2.87
N VAL A 130 -3.36 -8.13 -1.61
CA VAL A 130 -2.61 -7.40 -0.58
C VAL A 130 -2.43 -8.33 0.60
N ALA A 131 -1.21 -8.44 1.12
CA ALA A 131 -0.94 -9.08 2.39
C ALA A 131 -0.13 -8.13 3.28
N VAL A 132 -0.51 -8.06 4.55
CA VAL A 132 0.26 -7.39 5.59
C VAL A 132 0.81 -8.48 6.48
N ASN A 133 2.13 -8.54 6.58
CA ASN A 133 2.84 -9.45 7.44
C ASN A 133 3.42 -8.67 8.62
N ALA A 134 3.34 -9.23 9.81
CA ALA A 134 4.12 -8.77 10.96
C ALA A 134 5.39 -9.63 11.07
N GLY A 135 6.41 -9.15 11.76
CA GLY A 135 7.70 -9.83 11.83
C GLY A 135 7.64 -11.28 12.33
N ASP A 136 6.67 -11.60 13.17
CA ASP A 136 6.45 -12.92 13.75
C ASP A 136 5.14 -13.59 13.26
N SER A 137 4.40 -12.93 12.36
CA SER A 137 3.09 -13.43 11.89
C SER A 137 2.89 -13.12 10.41
N PRO A 138 3.18 -14.06 9.52
CA PRO A 138 2.80 -13.93 8.13
C PRO A 138 1.28 -13.87 8.01
N ASP A 139 0.81 -13.21 6.95
CA ASP A 139 -0.63 -13.14 6.62
C ASP A 139 -1.50 -12.54 7.73
N LEU A 140 -0.99 -11.51 8.43
CA LEU A 140 -1.74 -10.83 9.49
C LEU A 140 -3.07 -10.26 8.98
N VAL A 141 -3.04 -9.67 7.79
CA VAL A 141 -4.24 -9.25 7.03
C VAL A 141 -4.01 -9.62 5.58
N GLN A 142 -5.02 -10.18 4.94
CA GLN A 142 -4.99 -10.46 3.50
C GLN A 142 -6.27 -9.97 2.83
N LEU A 143 -6.09 -9.37 1.67
CA LEU A 143 -7.14 -9.02 0.74
C LEU A 143 -6.82 -9.65 -0.61
N ALA A 144 -7.83 -10.16 -1.31
CA ALA A 144 -7.68 -10.62 -2.67
C ALA A 144 -8.90 -10.20 -3.50
N TYR A 145 -8.65 -9.59 -4.64
CA TYR A 145 -9.67 -9.27 -5.62
C TYR A 145 -9.51 -10.20 -6.81
N VAL A 146 -10.51 -11.03 -7.06
CA VAL A 146 -10.50 -12.00 -8.16
C VAL A 146 -11.88 -11.98 -8.82
N GLY A 147 -11.93 -11.56 -10.07
CA GLY A 147 -13.18 -11.27 -10.77
C GLY A 147 -13.99 -10.20 -10.02
N PRO A 148 -15.32 -10.38 -9.84
CA PRO A 148 -16.14 -9.41 -9.14
C PRO A 148 -16.07 -9.51 -7.62
N ASN A 149 -15.25 -10.40 -7.06
CA ASN A 149 -15.26 -10.73 -5.65
C ASN A 149 -14.05 -10.13 -4.94
N LEU A 150 -14.31 -9.51 -3.79
CA LEU A 150 -13.31 -9.14 -2.80
C LEU A 150 -13.31 -10.22 -1.71
N PHE A 151 -12.15 -10.79 -1.46
CA PHE A 151 -11.91 -11.71 -0.36
C PHE A 151 -11.08 -11.00 0.70
N ALA A 152 -11.40 -11.20 1.96
CA ALA A 152 -10.67 -10.63 3.08
C ALA A 152 -10.51 -11.65 4.21
N ARG A 153 -9.35 -11.68 4.83
CA ARG A 153 -9.13 -12.36 6.12
C ARG A 153 -8.15 -11.58 6.97
N ALA A 154 -8.24 -11.80 8.29
CA ALA A 154 -7.29 -11.24 9.23
C ALA A 154 -7.04 -12.24 10.37
N ASN A 155 -5.84 -12.24 10.91
CA ASN A 155 -5.53 -12.90 12.18
C ASN A 155 -5.94 -11.97 13.33
N VAL A 156 -7.25 -11.97 13.64
CA VAL A 156 -7.85 -11.04 14.59
C VAL A 156 -7.24 -11.19 16.00
N SER A 157 -6.93 -12.42 16.43
CA SER A 157 -6.29 -12.67 17.73
C SER A 157 -4.89 -12.05 17.80
N LYS A 158 -4.10 -12.16 16.71
CA LYS A 158 -2.77 -11.55 16.65
C LYS A 158 -2.84 -10.03 16.58
N LEU A 159 -3.75 -9.48 15.77
CA LEU A 159 -4.00 -8.03 15.74
C LEU A 159 -4.36 -7.49 17.12
N ALA A 160 -5.22 -8.21 17.84
CA ALA A 160 -5.62 -7.84 19.18
C ALA A 160 -4.48 -7.90 20.21
N SER A 161 -3.46 -8.74 20.00
CA SER A 161 -2.29 -8.80 20.89
C SER A 161 -1.43 -7.54 20.87
N TYR A 162 -1.50 -6.74 19.79
CA TYR A 162 -0.78 -5.47 19.68
C TYR A 162 -1.44 -4.30 20.43
N SER A 163 -2.58 -4.55 21.11
CA SER A 163 -3.27 -3.55 21.91
C SER A 163 -3.50 -4.05 23.33
N PRO A 164 -3.23 -3.25 24.37
CA PRO A 164 -3.55 -3.62 25.75
C PRO A 164 -5.02 -3.99 25.90
N GLY A 165 -5.30 -5.20 26.38
CA GLY A 165 -6.69 -5.69 26.57
C GLY A 165 -7.40 -6.16 25.30
N GLY A 166 -6.83 -5.98 24.11
CA GLY A 166 -7.49 -6.28 22.84
C GLY A 166 -7.94 -7.73 22.69
N GLN A 167 -7.18 -8.70 23.19
CA GLN A 167 -7.59 -10.11 23.16
C GLN A 167 -8.87 -10.36 23.99
N ALA A 168 -9.00 -9.72 25.17
CA ALA A 168 -10.20 -9.83 25.99
C ALA A 168 -11.41 -9.19 25.28
N GLU A 169 -11.21 -8.05 24.62
CA GLU A 169 -12.26 -7.39 23.83
C GLU A 169 -12.74 -8.26 22.66
N VAL A 170 -11.81 -8.90 21.94
CA VAL A 170 -12.16 -9.84 20.84
C VAL A 170 -12.95 -11.03 21.38
N GLN A 171 -12.54 -11.62 22.50
CA GLN A 171 -13.26 -12.73 23.12
C GLN A 171 -14.67 -12.31 23.60
N GLN A 172 -14.78 -11.14 24.23
CA GLN A 172 -16.06 -10.57 24.63
C GLN A 172 -16.96 -10.34 23.42
N PHE A 173 -16.44 -9.76 22.35
CA PHE A 173 -17.20 -9.54 21.12
C PHE A 173 -17.62 -10.86 20.48
N ALA A 174 -16.73 -11.85 20.38
CA ALA A 174 -17.01 -13.15 19.79
C ALA A 174 -18.10 -13.92 20.55
N SER A 175 -18.24 -13.68 21.86
CA SER A 175 -19.30 -14.27 22.72
C SER A 175 -20.58 -13.43 22.79
N SER A 176 -20.64 -12.27 22.15
CA SER A 176 -21.77 -11.36 22.13
C SER A 176 -22.96 -11.89 21.32
N GLY A 177 -24.17 -11.42 21.63
CA GLY A 177 -25.35 -11.70 20.84
C GLY A 177 -25.25 -11.22 19.38
N ALA A 178 -24.50 -10.15 19.16
CA ALA A 178 -24.22 -9.65 17.81
C ALA A 178 -23.41 -10.66 16.99
N ALA A 179 -22.35 -11.25 17.57
CA ALA A 179 -21.54 -12.27 16.90
C ALA A 179 -22.38 -13.55 16.61
N ALA A 180 -23.22 -13.98 17.55
CA ALA A 180 -24.09 -15.14 17.35
C ALA A 180 -25.09 -14.93 16.19
N LYS A 181 -25.56 -13.70 15.99
CA LYS A 181 -26.52 -13.34 14.93
C LYS A 181 -25.87 -13.34 13.53
N TYR A 182 -24.57 -13.08 13.44
CA TYR A 182 -23.86 -12.92 12.17
C TYR A 182 -22.72 -13.96 12.03
N PRO A 183 -22.95 -15.12 11.38
CA PRO A 183 -21.95 -16.19 11.25
C PRO A 183 -20.61 -15.77 10.64
N PHE A 184 -20.60 -14.73 9.82
CA PHE A 184 -19.35 -14.19 9.24
C PHE A 184 -18.42 -13.59 10.31
N VAL A 185 -18.96 -13.10 11.43
CA VAL A 185 -18.16 -12.59 12.55
C VAL A 185 -17.34 -13.73 13.17
N THR A 186 -17.97 -14.86 13.42
CA THR A 186 -17.27 -16.06 13.92
C THR A 186 -16.22 -16.52 12.92
N ALA A 187 -16.53 -16.52 11.62
CA ALA A 187 -15.55 -16.85 10.58
C ALA A 187 -14.37 -15.88 10.60
N ALA A 188 -14.61 -14.56 10.71
CA ALA A 188 -13.56 -13.55 10.76
C ALA A 188 -12.66 -13.71 12.01
N VAL A 189 -13.24 -13.88 13.19
CA VAL A 189 -12.49 -14.07 14.45
C VAL A 189 -11.59 -15.32 14.38
N ASN A 190 -12.05 -16.37 13.73
CA ASN A 190 -11.28 -17.60 13.52
C ASN A 190 -10.29 -17.53 12.33
N GLY A 191 -10.06 -16.36 11.74
CA GLY A 191 -9.15 -16.18 10.62
C GLY A 191 -9.64 -16.79 9.30
N GLY A 192 -10.94 -17.03 9.18
CA GLY A 192 -11.58 -17.53 7.97
C GLY A 192 -11.68 -16.43 6.88
N TRP A 193 -11.73 -16.85 5.64
CA TRP A 193 -11.95 -15.95 4.52
C TRP A 193 -13.40 -15.48 4.47
N LEU A 194 -13.58 -14.18 4.32
CA LEU A 194 -14.84 -13.53 3.98
C LEU A 194 -14.87 -13.21 2.48
N LYS A 195 -16.03 -13.36 1.85
CA LYS A 195 -16.26 -13.03 0.45
C LYS A 195 -17.32 -11.96 0.36
N LEU A 196 -16.99 -10.87 -0.32
CA LEU A 196 -17.89 -9.74 -0.61
C LEU A 196 -17.99 -9.55 -2.11
N ASN A 197 -19.17 -9.19 -2.60
CA ASN A 197 -19.30 -8.70 -3.96
C ASN A 197 -18.86 -7.24 -4.02
N LEU A 198 -17.79 -6.94 -4.78
CA LEU A 198 -17.21 -5.59 -4.79
C LEU A 198 -18.18 -4.53 -5.35
N PRO A 199 -18.92 -4.75 -6.43
CA PRO A 199 -19.97 -3.84 -6.90
C PRO A 199 -20.98 -3.45 -5.81
N ASP A 200 -21.41 -4.41 -4.98
CA ASP A 200 -22.35 -4.13 -3.89
C ASP A 200 -21.71 -3.28 -2.79
N VAL A 201 -20.46 -3.59 -2.42
CA VAL A 201 -19.70 -2.82 -1.42
C VAL A 201 -19.48 -1.39 -1.87
N LEU A 202 -19.04 -1.19 -3.11
CA LEU A 202 -18.81 0.14 -3.68
C LEU A 202 -20.11 0.94 -3.82
N SER A 203 -21.20 0.29 -4.20
CA SER A 203 -22.52 0.91 -4.28
C SER A 203 -22.98 1.41 -2.91
N PHE A 204 -22.81 0.60 -1.89
CA PHE A 204 -23.09 0.97 -0.50
C PHE A 204 -22.22 2.12 -0.02
N ALA A 205 -20.89 2.02 -0.21
CA ALA A 205 -19.94 3.04 0.26
C ALA A 205 -20.18 4.42 -0.40
N ASN A 206 -20.64 4.44 -1.65
CA ASN A 206 -20.88 5.68 -2.37
C ASN A 206 -22.37 6.15 -2.32
N GLY A 207 -23.26 5.42 -1.67
CA GLY A 207 -24.68 5.72 -1.64
C GLY A 207 -25.35 5.70 -3.03
N VAL A 208 -24.76 4.97 -4.00
CA VAL A 208 -25.27 4.85 -5.36
C VAL A 208 -25.88 3.48 -5.60
N ALA A 209 -26.81 3.40 -6.55
CA ALA A 209 -27.43 2.12 -6.90
C ALA A 209 -26.40 1.13 -7.45
N PRO A 210 -26.57 -0.19 -7.22
CA PRO A 210 -25.71 -1.21 -7.79
C PRO A 210 -25.55 -1.05 -9.31
N GLY A 211 -24.33 -1.17 -9.82
CA GLY A 211 -24.00 -1.01 -11.24
C GLY A 211 -23.73 0.44 -11.71
N LYS A 212 -23.83 1.45 -10.83
CA LYS A 212 -23.47 2.85 -11.14
C LYS A 212 -22.14 3.28 -10.50
N VAL A 213 -21.31 2.33 -10.14
CA VAL A 213 -19.97 2.65 -9.57
C VAL A 213 -19.10 3.23 -10.67
N PRO A 214 -18.52 4.43 -10.48
CA PRO A 214 -17.57 4.97 -11.44
C PRO A 214 -16.37 4.05 -11.60
N THR A 215 -16.07 3.69 -12.82
CA THR A 215 -14.89 2.89 -13.17
C THR A 215 -13.79 3.78 -13.69
N VAL A 216 -12.55 3.46 -13.39
CA VAL A 216 -11.40 4.12 -14.00
C VAL A 216 -11.40 3.78 -15.50
N THR A 217 -11.42 4.81 -16.34
CA THR A 217 -11.42 4.61 -17.79
C THR A 217 -10.01 4.38 -18.33
N PRO A 218 -9.85 3.67 -19.47
CA PRO A 218 -8.55 3.52 -20.11
C PRO A 218 -7.84 4.85 -20.36
N SER A 219 -8.59 5.89 -20.76
CA SER A 219 -8.03 7.23 -20.97
C SER A 219 -7.46 7.86 -19.71
N GLN A 220 -8.06 7.62 -18.55
CA GLN A 220 -7.54 8.08 -17.26
C GLN A 220 -6.26 7.35 -16.88
N ILE A 221 -6.18 6.04 -17.14
CA ILE A 221 -4.96 5.25 -16.93
C ILE A 221 -3.84 5.78 -17.82
N ILE A 222 -4.09 5.96 -19.12
CA ILE A 222 -3.11 6.52 -20.08
C ILE A 222 -2.68 7.92 -19.65
N GLY A 223 -3.61 8.77 -19.24
CA GLY A 223 -3.31 10.12 -18.74
C GLY A 223 -2.43 10.11 -17.48
N LEU A 224 -2.71 9.21 -16.55
CA LEU A 224 -1.89 9.01 -15.36
C LEU A 224 -0.49 8.52 -15.73
N GLN A 225 -0.39 7.57 -16.64
CA GLN A 225 0.89 7.06 -17.15
C GLN A 225 1.75 8.18 -17.74
N ALA A 226 1.18 8.97 -18.64
CA ALA A 226 1.89 10.09 -19.29
C ALA A 226 2.35 11.12 -18.26
N ALA A 227 1.51 11.44 -17.29
CA ALA A 227 1.83 12.41 -16.24
C ALA A 227 2.93 11.92 -15.29
N LEU A 228 2.88 10.65 -14.88
CA LEU A 228 3.94 10.03 -14.08
C LEU A 228 5.25 9.94 -14.84
N SER A 229 5.21 9.50 -16.10
CA SER A 229 6.40 9.46 -16.97
C SER A 229 7.06 10.83 -17.08
N LYS A 230 6.27 11.90 -17.20
CA LYS A 230 6.77 13.27 -17.21
C LYS A 230 7.51 13.63 -15.91
N VAL A 231 6.95 13.33 -14.75
CA VAL A 231 7.62 13.56 -13.46
C VAL A 231 8.96 12.84 -13.41
N PHE A 232 8.99 11.56 -13.79
CA PHE A 232 10.22 10.78 -13.77
C PHE A 232 11.29 11.27 -14.77
N THR A 233 10.89 11.79 -15.93
CA THR A 233 11.84 12.21 -16.97
C THR A 233 12.31 13.66 -16.83
N SER A 234 11.49 14.56 -16.26
CA SER A 234 11.82 15.99 -16.19
C SER A 234 12.25 16.46 -14.81
N ASP A 235 11.85 15.76 -13.74
CA ASP A 235 12.05 16.23 -12.37
C ASP A 235 13.13 15.44 -11.62
N LEU A 236 13.57 14.32 -12.19
CA LEU A 236 14.61 13.48 -11.63
C LEU A 236 15.87 13.47 -12.50
N THR A 237 17.00 13.55 -11.82
CA THR A 237 18.31 13.27 -12.42
C THR A 237 18.67 11.82 -12.13
N VAL A 238 19.02 11.06 -13.17
CA VAL A 238 19.42 9.66 -13.05
C VAL A 238 20.92 9.55 -13.23
N THR A 239 21.61 9.01 -12.25
CA THR A 239 23.04 8.71 -12.31
C THR A 239 23.28 7.23 -12.09
N ARG A 240 24.38 6.72 -12.60
CA ARG A 240 24.78 5.31 -12.37
C ARG A 240 25.92 5.28 -11.38
N THR A 241 25.85 4.35 -10.46
CA THR A 241 26.92 4.04 -9.50
C THR A 241 27.49 2.65 -9.74
N ALA A 242 28.34 2.16 -8.84
CA ALA A 242 28.86 0.80 -8.94
C ALA A 242 27.71 -0.20 -8.85
N ALA A 243 27.69 -1.18 -9.74
CA ALA A 243 26.69 -2.22 -9.75
C ALA A 243 26.73 -3.05 -8.46
N ASP A 244 25.56 -3.41 -7.97
CA ASP A 244 25.43 -4.35 -6.86
C ASP A 244 25.58 -5.78 -7.40
N PRO A 245 26.40 -6.63 -6.79
CA PRO A 245 26.64 -8.00 -7.27
C PRO A 245 25.40 -8.89 -7.24
N THR A 246 24.43 -8.57 -6.41
CA THR A 246 23.19 -9.33 -6.23
C THR A 246 22.01 -8.68 -6.97
N LEU A 247 21.87 -7.36 -6.84
CA LEU A 247 20.72 -6.61 -7.34
C LEU A 247 20.94 -6.04 -8.76
N GLY A 248 22.18 -6.08 -9.30
CA GLY A 248 22.48 -5.68 -10.67
C GLY A 248 22.89 -4.23 -10.83
N ASP A 249 22.45 -3.58 -11.92
CA ASP A 249 22.83 -2.20 -12.29
C ASP A 249 22.22 -1.20 -11.32
N HIS A 250 23.05 -0.41 -10.65
CA HIS A 250 22.61 0.53 -9.60
C HIS A 250 22.47 1.94 -10.16
N LEU A 251 21.25 2.43 -10.17
CA LEU A 251 20.86 3.76 -10.59
C LEU A 251 20.41 4.58 -9.38
N VAL A 252 20.86 5.82 -9.29
CA VAL A 252 20.43 6.76 -8.25
C VAL A 252 19.58 7.84 -8.91
N LEU A 253 18.33 7.95 -8.48
CA LEU A 253 17.38 8.96 -8.90
C LEU A 253 17.40 10.08 -7.85
N THR A 254 17.71 11.30 -8.28
CA THR A 254 17.77 12.46 -7.38
C THR A 254 16.80 13.55 -7.85
N GLY A 255 15.99 14.07 -6.93
CA GLY A 255 15.02 15.13 -7.22
C GLY A 255 14.72 16.03 -6.02
N ASP A 256 14.11 17.18 -6.28
CA ASP A 256 13.62 18.09 -5.25
C ASP A 256 12.24 17.63 -4.77
N THR A 257 12.10 17.40 -3.46
CA THR A 257 10.85 16.87 -2.85
C THR A 257 9.65 17.75 -3.09
N ALA A 258 9.79 19.08 -3.03
CA ALA A 258 8.67 19.99 -3.24
C ALA A 258 8.20 19.96 -4.69
N LYS A 259 9.15 19.94 -5.64
CA LYS A 259 8.83 19.89 -7.07
C LYS A 259 8.21 18.55 -7.47
N VAL A 260 8.88 17.43 -7.18
CA VAL A 260 8.39 16.08 -7.49
C VAL A 260 7.04 15.83 -6.82
N GLY A 261 6.86 16.22 -5.56
CA GLY A 261 5.61 16.07 -4.83
C GLY A 261 4.46 16.90 -5.44
N ALA A 262 4.72 18.16 -5.83
CA ALA A 262 3.72 19.02 -6.45
C ALA A 262 3.27 18.47 -7.83
N ASP A 263 4.23 18.06 -8.65
CA ASP A 263 3.95 17.54 -9.99
C ASP A 263 3.23 16.20 -9.93
N LEU A 264 3.58 15.35 -8.97
CA LEU A 264 2.91 14.08 -8.70
C LEU A 264 1.46 14.28 -8.24
N VAL A 265 1.22 15.15 -7.26
CA VAL A 265 -0.15 15.47 -6.79
C VAL A 265 -0.98 16.05 -7.93
N THR A 266 -0.39 16.89 -8.78
CA THR A 266 -1.05 17.43 -9.97
C THR A 266 -1.43 16.34 -10.97
N ALA A 267 -0.51 15.39 -11.23
CA ALA A 267 -0.75 14.25 -12.10
C ALA A 267 -1.90 13.35 -11.58
N LEU A 268 -1.87 13.02 -10.29
CA LEU A 268 -2.92 12.23 -9.66
C LEU A 268 -4.28 12.94 -9.65
N LYS A 269 -4.30 14.23 -9.31
CA LYS A 269 -5.53 15.04 -9.33
C LYS A 269 -6.18 15.05 -10.70
N SER A 270 -5.40 15.29 -11.76
CA SER A 270 -5.91 15.35 -13.13
C SER A 270 -6.49 14.01 -13.60
N SER A 271 -5.83 12.90 -13.23
CA SER A 271 -6.20 11.56 -13.69
C SER A 271 -7.35 10.94 -12.88
N LEU A 272 -7.47 11.26 -11.60
CA LEU A 272 -8.43 10.65 -10.68
C LEU A 272 -9.59 11.58 -10.30
N ALA A 273 -9.68 12.78 -10.88
CA ALA A 273 -10.69 13.80 -10.52
C ALA A 273 -12.13 13.30 -10.59
N SER A 274 -12.44 12.38 -11.49
CA SER A 274 -13.77 11.83 -11.68
C SER A 274 -14.14 10.70 -10.70
N LEU A 275 -13.19 10.21 -9.89
CA LEU A 275 -13.48 9.18 -8.91
C LEU A 275 -14.15 9.77 -7.67
N PRO A 276 -15.23 9.16 -7.15
CA PRO A 276 -15.86 9.59 -5.91
C PRO A 276 -14.88 9.61 -4.76
N GLY A 277 -14.86 10.70 -4.00
CA GLY A 277 -13.96 10.86 -2.86
C GLY A 277 -12.52 11.27 -3.22
N ALA A 278 -12.09 11.23 -4.47
CA ALA A 278 -10.75 11.64 -4.87
C ALA A 278 -10.45 13.10 -4.51
N SER A 279 -11.41 13.99 -4.71
CA SER A 279 -11.28 15.40 -4.35
C SER A 279 -11.02 15.62 -2.86
N SER A 280 -11.64 14.83 -1.98
CA SER A 280 -11.43 14.92 -0.53
C SER A 280 -10.08 14.37 -0.09
N LEU A 281 -9.57 13.32 -0.76
CA LEU A 281 -8.24 12.80 -0.53
C LEU A 281 -7.16 13.82 -0.89
N PHE A 282 -7.31 14.45 -2.07
CA PHE A 282 -6.34 15.44 -2.55
C PHE A 282 -6.49 16.82 -1.92
N ALA A 283 -7.65 17.17 -1.33
CA ALA A 283 -7.80 18.41 -0.58
C ALA A 283 -6.90 18.46 0.66
N LYS A 284 -6.57 17.30 1.23
CA LYS A 284 -5.66 17.17 2.38
C LYS A 284 -4.19 17.04 1.98
N ALA A 285 -3.88 16.84 0.70
CA ALA A 285 -2.51 16.76 0.20
C ALA A 285 -1.94 18.18 0.06
N ASN A 286 -1.40 18.71 1.16
CA ASN A 286 -0.77 20.02 1.19
C ASN A 286 0.69 19.90 0.77
N THR A 287 0.96 20.09 -0.52
CA THR A 287 2.33 20.06 -1.06
C THR A 287 3.14 21.30 -0.70
N ALA A 288 2.49 22.39 -0.24
CA ALA A 288 3.16 23.61 0.18
C ALA A 288 3.96 23.42 1.49
N GLU A 289 3.67 22.38 2.27
CA GLU A 289 4.42 22.02 3.46
C GLU A 289 5.64 21.13 3.18
N LEU A 290 5.79 20.64 1.94
CA LEU A 290 6.98 19.89 1.56
C LEU A 290 8.15 20.87 1.42
N ALA A 291 9.08 20.80 2.35
CA ALA A 291 10.31 21.57 2.26
C ALA A 291 11.09 21.16 1.00
N SER A 292 11.58 22.14 0.23
CA SER A 292 12.49 21.86 -0.88
C SER A 292 13.76 21.22 -0.33
N LYS A 293 14.00 19.99 -0.72
CA LYS A 293 15.17 19.20 -0.32
C LYS A 293 15.51 18.20 -1.40
N GLN A 294 16.78 18.09 -1.72
CA GLN A 294 17.27 17.03 -2.59
C GLN A 294 17.14 15.68 -1.87
N VAL A 295 16.46 14.76 -2.51
CA VAL A 295 16.26 13.38 -2.04
C VAL A 295 16.72 12.42 -3.11
N SER A 296 17.39 11.36 -2.69
CA SER A 296 17.86 10.29 -3.56
C SER A 296 17.11 9.00 -3.28
N VAL A 297 16.85 8.26 -4.37
CA VAL A 297 16.24 6.93 -4.35
C VAL A 297 17.15 6.00 -5.14
N ASP A 298 17.56 4.91 -4.54
CA ASP A 298 18.35 3.87 -5.19
C ASP A 298 17.44 2.90 -5.93
N THR A 299 17.74 2.64 -7.19
CA THR A 299 16.96 1.75 -8.05
C THR A 299 17.90 0.72 -8.69
N TYR A 300 17.53 -0.53 -8.61
CA TYR A 300 18.34 -1.64 -9.08
C TYR A 300 17.66 -2.31 -10.27
N VAL A 301 18.40 -2.42 -11.38
CA VAL A 301 17.91 -3.02 -12.62
C VAL A 301 18.68 -4.31 -12.89
N ASN A 302 17.96 -5.42 -12.91
CA ASN A 302 18.52 -6.73 -13.15
C ASN A 302 17.74 -7.44 -14.26
N SER A 303 18.49 -8.07 -15.19
CA SER A 303 17.88 -8.81 -16.32
C SER A 303 16.84 -8.00 -17.09
N GLY A 304 17.07 -6.69 -17.23
CA GLY A 304 16.22 -5.77 -17.99
C GLY A 304 14.92 -5.37 -17.29
N ALA A 305 14.79 -5.58 -15.97
CA ALA A 305 13.67 -5.11 -15.19
C ALA A 305 14.15 -4.50 -13.86
N ILE A 306 13.34 -3.65 -13.25
CA ILE A 306 13.60 -3.16 -11.89
C ILE A 306 13.30 -4.30 -10.91
N ASP A 307 14.27 -4.70 -10.11
CA ASP A 307 14.13 -5.74 -9.09
C ASP A 307 14.00 -5.17 -7.68
N ALA A 308 14.58 -3.97 -7.41
CA ALA A 308 14.46 -3.32 -6.12
C ALA A 308 14.53 -1.79 -6.21
N VAL A 309 13.88 -1.13 -5.25
CA VAL A 309 13.96 0.32 -5.03
C VAL A 309 14.18 0.54 -3.53
N LYS A 310 15.18 1.37 -3.16
CA LYS A 310 15.49 1.69 -1.76
C LYS A 310 15.44 3.19 -1.53
N LEU A 311 14.72 3.60 -0.51
CA LEU A 311 14.67 4.99 -0.05
C LEU A 311 15.32 5.08 1.31
N ASN A 312 16.48 5.71 1.38
CA ASN A 312 17.15 5.96 2.65
C ASN A 312 16.41 7.04 3.45
N LEU A 313 15.74 6.63 4.52
CA LEU A 313 14.94 7.51 5.38
C LEU A 313 15.81 8.47 6.21
N THR A 314 17.09 8.15 6.44
CA THR A 314 17.98 9.01 7.22
C THR A 314 18.18 10.38 6.56
N GLN A 315 17.96 10.50 5.26
CA GLN A 315 18.00 11.78 4.57
C GLN A 315 16.91 12.77 5.07
N PHE A 316 15.84 12.28 5.70
CA PHE A 316 14.77 13.09 6.29
C PHE A 316 14.96 13.38 7.78
N PHE A 317 15.92 12.74 8.42
CA PHE A 317 16.16 12.83 9.86
C PHE A 317 16.78 14.17 10.24
N SER A 318 16.45 14.65 11.43
CA SER A 318 17.13 15.75 12.08
C SER A 318 18.58 15.37 12.43
N PRO A 319 19.46 16.33 12.74
CA PRO A 319 20.81 16.02 13.19
C PRO A 319 20.86 15.11 14.43
N ALA A 320 19.92 15.28 15.37
CA ALA A 320 19.84 14.46 16.58
C ALA A 320 19.47 12.99 16.25
N GLU A 321 18.48 12.78 15.38
CA GLU A 321 18.07 11.46 14.93
C GLU A 321 19.17 10.74 14.12
N LYS A 322 19.89 11.48 13.26
CA LYS A 322 21.05 10.94 12.53
C LYS A 322 22.16 10.48 13.49
N ALA A 323 22.44 11.28 14.51
CA ALA A 323 23.41 10.91 15.54
C ALA A 323 22.95 9.70 16.35
N ALA A 324 21.64 9.59 16.64
CA ALA A 324 21.07 8.47 17.38
C ALA A 324 21.25 7.13 16.64
N VAL A 325 21.10 7.10 15.32
CA VAL A 325 21.35 5.90 14.50
C VAL A 325 22.80 5.76 14.04
N ALA A 326 23.75 6.53 14.65
CA ALA A 326 25.17 6.55 14.30
C ALA A 326 25.44 6.78 12.80
N ASN A 327 24.58 7.55 12.12
CA ASN A 327 24.55 7.78 10.67
C ASN A 327 24.41 6.51 9.83
N ALA A 328 24.02 5.38 10.42
CA ALA A 328 23.72 4.18 9.67
C ALA A 328 22.40 4.34 8.88
N PRO A 329 22.28 3.76 7.69
CA PRO A 329 21.08 3.86 6.91
C PRO A 329 19.89 3.19 7.62
N VAL A 330 18.72 3.78 7.44
CA VAL A 330 17.41 3.20 7.73
C VAL A 330 16.65 3.27 6.42
N ASP A 331 16.40 2.14 5.80
CA ASP A 331 15.90 2.11 4.43
C ASP A 331 14.46 1.59 4.37
N LEU A 332 13.65 2.24 3.55
CA LEU A 332 12.40 1.66 3.06
C LEU A 332 12.72 0.95 1.76
N GLU A 333 12.60 -0.35 1.75
CA GLU A 333 12.94 -1.21 0.63
C GLU A 333 11.68 -1.77 -0.04
N LEU A 334 11.62 -1.67 -1.36
CA LEU A 334 10.61 -2.25 -2.22
C LEU A 334 11.28 -3.29 -3.12
N ASP A 335 11.06 -4.56 -2.82
CA ASP A 335 11.45 -5.66 -3.71
C ASP A 335 10.38 -5.92 -4.76
N ILE A 336 10.78 -6.22 -5.98
CA ILE A 336 9.88 -6.45 -7.11
C ILE A 336 10.19 -7.81 -7.75
N ALA A 337 9.25 -8.74 -7.65
CA ALA A 337 9.35 -10.04 -8.32
C ALA A 337 8.40 -10.10 -9.52
N ARG A 338 8.89 -10.66 -10.64
CA ARG A 338 8.11 -10.86 -11.88
C ARG A 338 7.30 -12.16 -11.83
N SER A 339 6.68 -12.39 -10.70
CA SER A 339 5.78 -13.51 -10.45
C SER A 339 4.76 -13.09 -9.41
N ALA A 340 3.55 -13.58 -9.49
CA ALA A 340 2.52 -13.34 -8.48
C ALA A 340 1.59 -14.53 -8.36
N SER A 341 1.11 -14.75 -7.14
CA SER A 341 0.02 -15.66 -6.86
C SER A 341 -1.09 -14.88 -6.15
N VAL A 342 -2.25 -14.79 -6.80
CA VAL A 342 -3.46 -14.19 -6.22
C VAL A 342 -4.55 -15.26 -6.30
N PRO A 343 -4.48 -16.32 -5.48
CA PRO A 343 -5.46 -17.39 -5.53
C PRO A 343 -6.82 -16.94 -4.96
N ALA A 344 -7.90 -17.29 -5.63
CA ALA A 344 -9.21 -17.23 -5.00
C ALA A 344 -9.25 -18.27 -3.86
N PRO A 345 -9.69 -17.91 -2.64
CA PRO A 345 -9.82 -18.88 -1.55
C PRO A 345 -10.79 -20.01 -1.91
N ALA A 346 -10.39 -21.24 -1.64
CA ALA A 346 -11.22 -22.42 -1.93
C ALA A 346 -12.53 -22.44 -1.12
N SER A 347 -12.52 -21.82 0.06
CA SER A 347 -13.70 -21.63 0.90
C SER A 347 -13.71 -20.22 1.48
N ALA A 348 -14.87 -19.57 1.46
CA ALA A 348 -15.05 -18.26 2.06
C ALA A 348 -16.51 -18.09 2.50
N THR A 349 -16.71 -17.44 3.65
CA THR A 349 -18.04 -17.07 4.12
C THR A 349 -18.53 -15.85 3.35
N THR A 350 -19.63 -15.98 2.63
CA THR A 350 -20.22 -14.83 1.91
C THR A 350 -20.82 -13.85 2.89
N VAL A 351 -20.50 -12.58 2.70
CA VAL A 351 -21.02 -11.45 3.50
C VAL A 351 -21.79 -10.53 2.58
N THR A 352 -23.01 -10.20 2.94
CA THR A 352 -23.85 -9.25 2.22
C THR A 352 -23.77 -7.87 2.85
N THR A 353 -24.02 -6.82 2.08
CA THR A 353 -24.07 -5.44 2.57
C THR A 353 -25.12 -5.28 3.68
N ALA A 354 -26.28 -5.96 3.58
CA ALA A 354 -27.31 -5.96 4.60
C ALA A 354 -26.84 -6.54 5.95
N GLN A 355 -25.99 -7.59 5.91
CA GLN A 355 -25.40 -8.15 7.12
C GLN A 355 -24.39 -7.19 7.76
N ILE A 356 -23.61 -6.46 6.97
CA ILE A 356 -22.70 -5.44 7.48
C ILE A 356 -23.47 -4.33 8.18
N ILE A 357 -24.51 -3.79 7.53
CA ILE A 357 -25.38 -2.74 8.10
C ILE A 357 -26.01 -3.23 9.41
N GLY A 358 -26.61 -4.42 9.40
CA GLY A 358 -27.25 -4.97 10.57
C GLY A 358 -26.29 -5.22 11.74
N LEU A 359 -25.00 -5.55 11.48
CA LEU A 359 -23.98 -5.65 12.52
C LEU A 359 -23.67 -4.27 13.11
N PHE A 360 -23.48 -3.22 12.26
CA PHE A 360 -23.25 -1.86 12.74
C PHE A 360 -24.41 -1.34 13.60
N GLU A 361 -25.66 -1.60 13.20
CA GLU A 361 -26.85 -1.22 13.95
C GLU A 361 -26.91 -1.95 15.31
N ALA A 362 -26.57 -3.25 15.34
CA ALA A 362 -26.54 -4.02 16.58
C ALA A 362 -25.50 -3.48 17.57
N ILE A 363 -24.26 -3.22 17.10
CA ILE A 363 -23.19 -2.67 17.95
C ILE A 363 -23.56 -1.26 18.44
N SER A 364 -24.08 -0.41 17.58
CA SER A 364 -24.48 0.96 17.94
C SER A 364 -25.67 0.98 18.90
N GLY A 365 -26.62 0.06 18.73
CA GLY A 365 -27.78 -0.08 19.58
C GLY A 365 -27.45 -0.60 20.98
N GLU A 366 -26.52 -1.55 21.09
CA GLU A 366 -26.05 -2.06 22.40
C GLU A 366 -25.29 -0.97 23.17
N SER A 367 -24.46 -0.16 22.50
CA SER A 367 -23.76 0.96 23.13
C SER A 367 -24.69 2.04 23.65
N ALA A 368 -25.79 2.34 22.94
CA ALA A 368 -26.82 3.30 23.39
C ALA A 368 -27.61 2.78 24.62
N SER A 369 -27.81 1.48 24.70
CA SER A 369 -28.51 0.85 25.85
C SER A 369 -27.65 0.81 27.11
N ALA A 370 -26.33 0.64 26.96
CA ALA A 370 -25.39 0.61 28.09
C ALA A 370 -25.13 2.01 28.69
N SER A 371 -25.28 3.08 27.91
CA SER A 371 -25.01 4.47 28.35
C SER A 371 -26.25 5.23 28.87
N GLY A 372 -27.43 4.66 28.87
CA GLY A 372 -28.64 5.26 29.45
C GLY A 372 -29.10 6.59 28.86
N THR A 373 -28.59 6.99 27.70
CA THR A 373 -28.91 8.25 27.04
C THR A 373 -29.81 8.01 25.83
N SER A 374 -31.13 8.18 26.04
CA SER A 374 -32.12 8.15 24.98
C SER A 374 -31.92 9.36 24.04
N PHE A 375 -31.40 9.13 22.87
CA PHE A 375 -31.46 10.11 21.78
C PHE A 375 -32.88 10.16 21.24
N VAL A 376 -33.62 11.19 21.63
CA VAL A 376 -34.92 11.53 21.06
C VAL A 376 -34.67 11.94 19.58
N ARG A 377 -35.11 11.09 18.67
CA ARG A 377 -35.20 11.42 17.25
C ARG A 377 -36.18 12.58 17.06
N ARG A 378 -35.71 13.79 16.84
CA ARG A 378 -36.56 14.88 16.33
C ARG A 378 -36.72 14.67 14.82
N THR A 379 -37.90 14.20 14.44
CA THR A 379 -38.42 14.32 13.08
C THR A 379 -38.92 15.76 12.89
N SER A 380 -38.36 16.46 11.96
CA SER A 380 -38.95 17.64 11.32
C SER A 380 -38.67 17.58 9.82
#